data_1cd0ff06d206191fed700ffd555be661
#
_entry.id   1cd0ff06d206191fed700ffd555be661
#
_cell.length_a   1.000
_cell.length_b   1.000
_cell.length_c   1.000
_cell.angle_alpha   90.00
_cell.angle_beta   90.00
_cell.angle_gamma   90.00
#
_symmetry.space_group_name_H-M   'P 1'
#
loop_
_entity.id
_entity.type
_entity.pdbx_description
1 polymer ?
#
loop_
_entity_poly.entity_id
_entity_poly.type
_entity_poly.pdbx_seq_one_letter_code
_entity_poly.pdbx_strand_id
1 'polypeptide(L)'
;MRLLYRVKKVINNNFISSIDQNGNQVIIRGLGIGFQKKPGEWIKPDKVEAIYRIDDKVTSNKLQELISQVPKEYIDTSTEIIDNIKSKLDKKLNDNIYITLTDHLSFAIERKKRKQEYSNVLLWDIQRFYQQEYELGKESLSIIKKNHGVELSNDEAGFIALHIVNAELDTNMSGMIKITTFMQEVIDI
;
A
#
# COMPACT_ATOMS: atom_id res chain seq x y z
N MET A 1 -2.97 -12.32 -25.80
CA MET A 1 -1.73 -13.12 -25.58
C MET A 1 -1.56 -13.31 -24.09
N ARG A 2 -1.64 -14.55 -23.56
CA ARG A 2 -1.47 -14.78 -22.12
C ARG A 2 -0.01 -14.60 -21.76
N LEU A 3 0.30 -13.65 -20.86
CA LEU A 3 1.67 -13.42 -20.38
C LEU A 3 2.12 -14.64 -19.56
N LEU A 4 3.25 -15.22 -19.97
CA LEU A 4 3.91 -16.32 -19.25
C LEU A 4 5.02 -15.74 -18.39
N TYR A 5 4.99 -16.02 -17.09
CA TYR A 5 6.01 -15.59 -16.14
C TYR A 5 6.84 -16.76 -15.64
N ARG A 6 8.12 -16.51 -15.39
CA ARG A 6 9.02 -17.47 -14.74
C ARG A 6 9.38 -17.01 -13.34
N VAL A 7 9.40 -17.94 -12.40
CA VAL A 7 9.87 -17.66 -11.05
C VAL A 7 11.33 -17.24 -11.07
N LYS A 8 11.62 -16.01 -10.63
CA LYS A 8 12.99 -15.57 -10.36
C LYS A 8 13.36 -15.88 -8.90
N LYS A 9 12.44 -15.57 -7.97
CA LYS A 9 12.60 -15.83 -6.54
C LYS A 9 11.21 -16.09 -5.94
N VAL A 10 11.11 -17.06 -5.06
CA VAL A 10 9.94 -17.25 -4.19
C VAL A 10 10.11 -16.34 -2.99
N ILE A 11 9.13 -15.45 -2.75
CA ILE A 11 9.12 -14.55 -1.60
C ILE A 11 8.44 -15.26 -0.43
N ASN A 12 7.24 -15.81 -0.69
CA ASN A 12 6.51 -16.70 0.21
C ASN A 12 5.53 -17.57 -0.60
N ASN A 13 4.63 -18.29 0.07
CA ASN A 13 3.68 -19.19 -0.62
C ASN A 13 2.75 -18.49 -1.61
N ASN A 14 2.48 -17.19 -1.45
CA ASN A 14 1.51 -16.44 -2.24
C ASN A 14 2.14 -15.34 -3.10
N PHE A 15 3.45 -15.12 -3.00
CA PHE A 15 4.17 -14.10 -3.72
C PHE A 15 5.47 -14.63 -4.29
N ILE A 16 5.72 -14.26 -5.54
CA ILE A 16 6.97 -14.54 -6.24
C ILE A 16 7.50 -13.27 -6.91
N SER A 17 8.79 -13.21 -7.14
CA SER A 17 9.41 -12.25 -8.05
C SER A 17 9.61 -12.91 -9.43
N SER A 18 9.40 -12.14 -10.48
CA SER A 18 9.57 -12.53 -11.88
C SER A 18 10.19 -11.38 -12.68
N ILE A 19 10.35 -11.57 -13.98
CA ILE A 19 10.76 -10.54 -14.95
C ILE A 19 9.70 -10.51 -16.05
N ASP A 20 9.26 -9.31 -16.42
CA ASP A 20 8.31 -9.11 -17.51
C ASP A 20 8.99 -9.17 -18.87
N GLN A 21 8.21 -8.99 -19.95
CA GLN A 21 8.70 -9.02 -21.33
C GLN A 21 9.68 -7.89 -21.67
N ASN A 22 9.67 -6.81 -20.89
CA ASN A 22 10.55 -5.64 -21.06
C ASN A 22 11.83 -5.77 -20.23
N GLY A 23 12.02 -6.87 -19.50
CA GLY A 23 13.16 -7.07 -18.62
C GLY A 23 13.00 -6.46 -17.23
N ASN A 24 11.84 -5.87 -16.90
CA ASN A 24 11.58 -5.25 -15.63
C ASN A 24 11.20 -6.29 -14.57
N GLN A 25 11.66 -6.06 -13.34
CA GLN A 25 11.31 -6.91 -12.22
C GLN A 25 9.84 -6.65 -11.82
N VAL A 26 9.08 -7.73 -11.66
CA VAL A 26 7.69 -7.70 -11.20
C VAL A 26 7.52 -8.61 -9.99
N ILE A 27 6.60 -8.23 -9.11
CA ILE A 27 6.14 -9.08 -8.02
C ILE A 27 4.75 -9.59 -8.40
N ILE A 28 4.54 -10.89 -8.31
CA ILE A 28 3.29 -11.54 -8.70
C ILE A 28 2.67 -12.17 -7.48
N ARG A 29 1.39 -11.85 -7.25
CA ARG A 29 0.56 -12.44 -6.21
C ARG A 29 -0.37 -13.49 -6.82
N GLY A 30 -0.60 -14.57 -6.07
CA GLY A 30 -1.61 -15.57 -6.35
C GLY A 30 -1.67 -16.63 -5.27
N LEU A 31 -2.83 -17.21 -5.06
CA LEU A 31 -3.01 -18.24 -4.03
C LEU A 31 -2.12 -19.46 -4.33
N GLY A 32 -1.17 -19.73 -3.42
CA GLY A 32 -0.23 -20.84 -3.54
C GLY A 32 0.71 -20.75 -4.73
N ILE A 33 0.89 -19.58 -5.34
CA ILE A 33 1.71 -19.38 -6.54
C ILE A 33 3.20 -19.72 -6.32
N GLY A 34 3.68 -19.53 -5.09
CA GLY A 34 5.05 -19.84 -4.68
C GLY A 34 5.21 -21.20 -4.00
N PHE A 35 4.08 -21.87 -3.68
CA PHE A 35 4.15 -23.14 -2.94
C PHE A 35 4.87 -24.21 -3.75
N GLN A 36 5.92 -24.80 -3.14
CA GLN A 36 6.81 -25.81 -3.74
C GLN A 36 7.47 -25.39 -5.08
N LYS A 37 7.46 -24.09 -5.40
CA LYS A 37 8.09 -23.59 -6.61
C LYS A 37 9.58 -23.34 -6.43
N LYS A 38 10.32 -23.50 -7.55
CA LYS A 38 11.75 -23.22 -7.63
C LYS A 38 12.03 -22.13 -8.67
N PRO A 39 13.11 -21.36 -8.51
CA PRO A 39 13.56 -20.44 -9.56
C PRO A 39 13.69 -21.15 -10.91
N GLY A 40 13.21 -20.50 -11.99
CA GLY A 40 13.20 -21.02 -13.35
C GLY A 40 11.90 -21.71 -13.77
N GLU A 41 11.02 -22.09 -12.84
CA GLU A 41 9.74 -22.71 -13.20
C GLU A 41 8.73 -21.72 -13.76
N TRP A 42 7.88 -22.20 -14.67
CA TRP A 42 6.81 -21.42 -15.24
C TRP A 42 5.61 -21.30 -14.31
N ILE A 43 4.99 -20.13 -14.34
CA ILE A 43 3.74 -19.84 -13.62
C ILE A 43 2.57 -20.06 -14.55
N LYS A 44 1.56 -20.77 -14.05
CA LYS A 44 0.28 -20.92 -14.75
C LYS A 44 -0.49 -19.60 -14.69
N PRO A 45 -0.96 -19.07 -15.83
CA PRO A 45 -1.64 -17.75 -15.89
C PRO A 45 -2.90 -17.67 -15.01
N ASP A 46 -3.59 -18.77 -14.79
CA ASP A 46 -4.77 -18.88 -13.93
C ASP A 46 -4.46 -18.72 -12.43
N LYS A 47 -3.19 -18.83 -12.05
CA LYS A 47 -2.72 -18.60 -10.68
C LYS A 47 -2.35 -17.15 -10.38
N VAL A 48 -2.34 -16.28 -11.38
CA VAL A 48 -1.96 -14.87 -11.24
C VAL A 48 -3.19 -14.05 -10.86
N GLU A 49 -3.22 -13.52 -9.64
CA GLU A 49 -4.28 -12.64 -9.13
C GLU A 49 -3.93 -11.17 -9.32
N ALA A 50 -2.67 -10.79 -9.07
CA ALA A 50 -2.18 -9.42 -9.22
C ALA A 50 -0.70 -9.39 -9.63
N ILE A 51 -0.32 -8.31 -10.33
CA ILE A 51 1.06 -8.06 -10.76
C ILE A 51 1.44 -6.65 -10.35
N TYR A 52 2.48 -6.53 -9.53
CA TYR A 52 3.05 -5.26 -9.08
C TYR A 52 4.26 -4.95 -9.95
N ARG A 53 4.15 -3.89 -10.75
CA ARG A 53 5.25 -3.35 -11.55
C ARG A 53 5.84 -2.18 -10.80
N ILE A 54 7.08 -2.35 -10.35
CA ILE A 54 7.80 -1.34 -9.58
C ILE A 54 9.08 -1.05 -10.35
N ASP A 55 9.16 0.14 -10.91
CA ASP A 55 10.24 0.53 -11.81
C ASP A 55 11.58 0.67 -11.06
N ASP A 56 11.54 1.11 -9.80
CA ASP A 56 12.73 1.24 -8.97
C ASP A 56 13.10 -0.07 -8.26
N LYS A 57 14.33 -0.52 -8.47
CA LYS A 57 14.86 -1.76 -7.90
C LYS A 57 14.95 -1.72 -6.37
N VAL A 58 15.25 -0.56 -5.79
CA VAL A 58 15.37 -0.41 -4.33
C VAL A 58 13.98 -0.58 -3.70
N THR A 59 12.97 0.09 -4.25
CA THR A 59 11.57 -0.02 -3.83
C THR A 59 11.05 -1.46 -4.00
N SER A 60 11.37 -2.12 -5.13
CA SER A 60 11.00 -3.52 -5.34
C SER A 60 11.60 -4.46 -4.30
N ASN A 61 12.86 -4.27 -3.90
CA ASN A 61 13.50 -5.08 -2.88
C ASN A 61 12.89 -4.85 -1.50
N LYS A 62 12.62 -3.60 -1.13
CA LYS A 62 11.93 -3.25 0.13
C LYS A 62 10.53 -3.86 0.21
N LEU A 63 9.77 -3.83 -0.90
CA LEU A 63 8.46 -4.47 -0.95
C LEU A 63 8.58 -5.99 -0.76
N GLN A 64 9.57 -6.64 -1.38
CA GLN A 64 9.78 -8.09 -1.17
C GLN A 64 10.10 -8.41 0.29
N GLU A 65 10.91 -7.59 0.95
CA GLU A 65 11.24 -7.74 2.37
C GLU A 65 9.99 -7.57 3.24
N LEU A 66 9.22 -6.52 3.03
CA LEU A 66 7.95 -6.28 3.74
C LEU A 66 6.98 -7.45 3.57
N ILE A 67 6.77 -7.93 2.33
CA ILE A 67 5.89 -9.07 2.02
C ILE A 67 6.35 -10.35 2.74
N SER A 68 7.65 -10.52 2.99
CA SER A 68 8.14 -11.68 3.72
C SER A 68 7.85 -11.65 5.21
N GLN A 69 7.60 -10.48 5.79
CA GLN A 69 7.42 -10.26 7.23
C GLN A 69 5.96 -9.99 7.62
N VAL A 70 5.18 -9.38 6.73
CA VAL A 70 3.79 -8.98 6.99
C VAL A 70 2.84 -10.12 6.64
N PRO A 71 1.85 -10.44 7.49
CA PRO A 71 0.80 -11.41 7.17
C PRO A 71 0.07 -11.08 5.87
N LYS A 72 -0.25 -12.14 5.10
CA LYS A 72 -0.87 -12.01 3.77
C LYS A 72 -2.15 -11.16 3.79
N GLU A 73 -2.99 -11.31 4.82
CA GLU A 73 -4.25 -10.61 4.96
C GLU A 73 -4.11 -9.08 5.02
N TYR A 74 -3.01 -8.57 5.58
CA TYR A 74 -2.74 -7.12 5.60
C TYR A 74 -2.28 -6.62 4.23
N ILE A 75 -1.49 -7.44 3.51
CA ILE A 75 -1.05 -7.11 2.15
C ILE A 75 -2.24 -7.10 1.19
N ASP A 76 -3.15 -8.08 1.31
CA ASP A 76 -4.36 -8.15 0.50
C ASP A 76 -5.26 -6.93 0.75
N THR A 77 -5.46 -6.55 2.02
CA THR A 77 -6.26 -5.37 2.38
C THR A 77 -5.63 -4.07 1.90
N SER A 78 -4.32 -3.89 2.07
CA SER A 78 -3.65 -2.69 1.56
C SER A 78 -3.71 -2.59 0.04
N THR A 79 -3.63 -3.73 -0.67
CA THR A 79 -3.79 -3.78 -2.12
C THR A 79 -5.20 -3.38 -2.53
N GLU A 80 -6.26 -3.94 -1.89
CA GLU A 80 -7.66 -3.57 -2.15
C GLU A 80 -7.87 -2.06 -1.95
N ILE A 81 -7.28 -1.49 -0.89
CA ILE A 81 -7.32 -0.05 -0.61
C ILE A 81 -6.62 0.74 -1.71
N ILE A 82 -5.39 0.39 -2.08
CA ILE A 82 -4.62 1.10 -3.10
C ILE A 82 -5.32 1.04 -4.47
N ASP A 83 -5.90 -0.11 -4.83
CA ASP A 83 -6.66 -0.27 -6.07
C ASP A 83 -7.92 0.61 -6.06
N ASN A 84 -8.66 0.69 -4.93
CA ASN A 84 -9.79 1.61 -4.76
C ASN A 84 -9.36 3.07 -4.92
N ILE A 85 -8.25 3.48 -4.28
CA ILE A 85 -7.69 4.83 -4.40
C ILE A 85 -7.34 5.13 -5.86
N LYS A 86 -6.57 4.25 -6.53
CA LYS A 86 -6.16 4.42 -7.94
C LYS A 86 -7.35 4.48 -8.90
N SER A 87 -8.47 3.84 -8.58
CA SER A 87 -9.68 3.86 -9.42
C SER A 87 -10.45 5.18 -9.35
N LYS A 88 -10.26 5.99 -8.29
CA LYS A 88 -11.02 7.21 -8.01
C LYS A 88 -10.19 8.47 -8.09
N LEU A 89 -8.88 8.33 -8.00
CA LEU A 89 -7.94 9.44 -8.03
C LEU A 89 -7.36 9.59 -9.43
N ASP A 90 -7.61 10.73 -10.08
CA ASP A 90 -7.05 11.05 -11.41
C ASP A 90 -5.62 11.62 -11.28
N LYS A 91 -4.79 10.95 -10.51
CA LYS A 91 -3.39 11.32 -10.28
C LYS A 91 -2.52 10.07 -10.25
N LYS A 92 -1.29 10.19 -10.74
CA LYS A 92 -0.31 9.12 -10.64
C LYS A 92 0.21 9.02 -9.21
N LEU A 93 0.14 7.82 -8.62
CA LEU A 93 0.74 7.54 -7.33
C LEU A 93 2.09 6.85 -7.51
N ASN A 94 3.08 7.29 -6.73
CA ASN A 94 4.36 6.59 -6.64
C ASN A 94 4.15 5.19 -6.02
N ASP A 95 4.80 4.17 -6.60
CA ASP A 95 4.63 2.79 -6.17
C ASP A 95 5.14 2.51 -4.75
N ASN A 96 5.91 3.42 -4.15
CA ASN A 96 6.31 3.31 -2.75
C ASN A 96 5.10 3.25 -1.79
N ILE A 97 3.89 3.67 -2.24
CA ILE A 97 2.65 3.56 -1.46
C ILE A 97 2.36 2.11 -1.05
N TYR A 98 2.71 1.12 -1.88
CA TYR A 98 2.54 -0.31 -1.53
C TYR A 98 3.35 -0.71 -0.30
N ILE A 99 4.49 -0.05 -0.06
CA ILE A 99 5.32 -0.27 1.12
C ILE A 99 4.77 0.52 2.30
N THR A 100 4.67 1.84 2.13
CA THR A 100 4.38 2.75 3.24
C THR A 100 2.98 2.58 3.81
N LEU A 101 1.98 2.35 2.95
CA LEU A 101 0.60 2.14 3.40
C LEU A 101 0.41 0.74 3.99
N THR A 102 1.01 -0.31 3.41
CA THR A 102 0.94 -1.67 3.97
C THR A 102 1.54 -1.73 5.37
N ASP A 103 2.72 -1.11 5.55
CA ASP A 103 3.39 -1.03 6.84
C ASP A 103 2.52 -0.27 7.86
N HIS A 104 2.03 0.92 7.48
CA HIS A 104 1.13 1.71 8.33
C HIS A 104 -0.12 0.92 8.75
N LEU A 105 -0.83 0.30 7.80
CA LEU A 105 -2.06 -0.43 8.07
C LEU A 105 -1.83 -1.63 8.99
N SER A 106 -0.73 -2.36 8.80
CA SER A 106 -0.39 -3.49 9.66
C SER A 106 -0.21 -3.04 11.12
N PHE A 107 0.51 -1.94 11.34
CA PHE A 107 0.69 -1.35 12.66
C PHE A 107 -0.61 -0.78 13.24
N ALA A 108 -1.41 -0.07 12.45
CA ALA A 108 -2.67 0.53 12.91
C ALA A 108 -3.66 -0.54 13.39
N ILE A 109 -3.83 -1.62 12.62
CA ILE A 109 -4.71 -2.73 12.96
C ILE A 109 -4.22 -3.44 14.24
N GLU A 110 -2.92 -3.73 14.35
CA GLU A 110 -2.36 -4.37 15.54
C GLU A 110 -2.45 -3.48 16.80
N ARG A 111 -2.22 -2.17 16.67
CA ARG A 111 -2.41 -1.21 17.78
C ARG A 111 -3.86 -1.24 18.27
N LYS A 112 -4.83 -1.17 17.35
CA LYS A 112 -6.26 -1.20 17.70
C LYS A 112 -6.64 -2.48 18.42
N LYS A 113 -6.14 -3.65 17.99
CA LYS A 113 -6.35 -4.93 18.71
C LYS A 113 -5.81 -4.89 20.13
N ARG A 114 -4.74 -4.12 20.37
CA ARG A 114 -4.16 -3.88 21.71
C ARG A 114 -4.83 -2.73 22.46
N LYS A 115 -5.94 -2.17 21.94
CA LYS A 115 -6.67 -1.02 22.52
C LYS A 115 -5.81 0.25 22.61
N GLN A 116 -4.88 0.43 21.67
CA GLN A 116 -4.04 1.62 21.54
C GLN A 116 -4.49 2.41 20.32
N GLU A 117 -4.76 3.69 20.50
CA GLU A 117 -5.13 4.63 19.43
C GLU A 117 -4.20 5.83 19.46
N TYR A 118 -3.91 6.37 18.28
CA TYR A 118 -3.14 7.60 18.15
C TYR A 118 -4.01 8.70 17.59
N SER A 119 -3.93 9.88 18.18
CA SER A 119 -4.57 11.07 17.66
C SER A 119 -3.72 11.67 16.55
N ASN A 120 -4.37 12.14 15.51
CA ASN A 120 -3.72 12.86 14.42
C ASN A 120 -3.88 14.37 14.67
N VAL A 121 -2.82 15.01 15.14
CA VAL A 121 -2.83 16.44 15.47
C VAL A 121 -3.10 17.34 14.26
N LEU A 122 -2.90 16.82 13.04
CA LEU A 122 -3.15 17.53 11.79
C LEU A 122 -4.51 17.16 11.16
N LEU A 123 -5.39 16.42 11.87
CA LEU A 123 -6.63 15.90 11.29
C LEU A 123 -7.49 17.00 10.67
N TRP A 124 -7.64 18.13 11.36
CA TRP A 124 -8.43 19.25 10.87
C TRP A 124 -7.85 19.88 9.60
N ASP A 125 -6.52 20.05 9.56
CA ASP A 125 -5.80 20.60 8.40
C ASP A 125 -5.87 19.66 7.20
N ILE A 126 -5.75 18.36 7.45
CA ILE A 126 -5.90 17.32 6.42
C ILE A 126 -7.29 17.37 5.80
N GLN A 127 -8.34 17.46 6.63
CA GLN A 127 -9.73 17.59 6.16
C GLN A 127 -9.94 18.85 5.33
N ARG A 128 -9.25 19.94 5.65
CA ARG A 128 -9.36 21.22 4.96
C ARG A 128 -8.59 21.25 3.64
N PHE A 129 -7.35 20.73 3.61
CA PHE A 129 -6.44 20.88 2.47
C PHE A 129 -6.44 19.67 1.53
N TYR A 130 -6.76 18.49 2.04
CA TYR A 130 -6.68 17.21 1.32
C TYR A 130 -8.01 16.47 1.42
N GLN A 131 -9.11 17.17 1.09
CA GLN A 131 -10.46 16.67 1.27
C GLN A 131 -10.71 15.37 0.50
N GLN A 132 -10.25 15.29 -0.76
CA GLN A 132 -10.43 14.09 -1.59
C GLN A 132 -9.68 12.89 -1.00
N GLU A 133 -8.44 13.09 -0.62
CA GLU A 133 -7.58 12.06 -0.05
C GLU A 133 -8.11 11.60 1.33
N TYR A 134 -8.68 12.54 2.11
CA TYR A 134 -9.32 12.21 3.39
C TYR A 134 -10.59 11.36 3.20
N GLU A 135 -11.44 11.66 2.20
CA GLU A 135 -12.60 10.83 1.89
C GLU A 135 -12.18 9.41 1.46
N LEU A 136 -11.12 9.28 0.67
CA LEU A 136 -10.53 7.99 0.32
C LEU A 136 -9.96 7.27 1.55
N GLY A 137 -9.40 8.03 2.50
CA GLY A 137 -8.99 7.51 3.81
C GLY A 137 -10.18 6.91 4.58
N LYS A 138 -11.32 7.60 4.64
CA LYS A 138 -12.54 7.07 5.30
C LYS A 138 -13.09 5.82 4.62
N GLU A 139 -13.10 5.77 3.30
CA GLU A 139 -13.47 4.57 2.57
C GLU A 139 -12.55 3.40 2.92
N SER A 140 -11.24 3.67 3.06
CA SER A 140 -10.25 2.68 3.47
C SER A 140 -10.56 2.07 4.84
N LEU A 141 -11.07 2.88 5.79
CA LEU A 141 -11.51 2.35 7.10
C LEU A 141 -12.65 1.33 6.96
N SER A 142 -13.56 1.55 6.00
CA SER A 142 -14.66 0.61 5.73
C SER A 142 -14.14 -0.72 5.18
N ILE A 143 -13.13 -0.69 4.30
CA ILE A 143 -12.46 -1.89 3.78
C ILE A 143 -11.76 -2.64 4.91
N ILE A 144 -11.05 -1.94 5.78
CA ILE A 144 -10.37 -2.54 6.96
C ILE A 144 -11.39 -3.20 7.88
N LYS A 145 -12.50 -2.52 8.19
CA LYS A 145 -13.57 -3.06 9.04
C LYS A 145 -14.17 -4.33 8.43
N LYS A 146 -14.42 -4.33 7.11
CA LYS A 146 -14.93 -5.49 6.38
C LYS A 146 -13.97 -6.68 6.45
N ASN A 147 -12.67 -6.45 6.26
CA ASN A 147 -11.68 -7.52 6.11
C ASN A 147 -11.14 -8.05 7.44
N HIS A 148 -11.07 -7.19 8.47
CA HIS A 148 -10.45 -7.53 9.76
C HIS A 148 -11.39 -7.45 10.96
N GLY A 149 -12.62 -6.93 10.79
CA GLY A 149 -13.55 -6.70 11.90
C GLY A 149 -13.09 -5.59 12.87
N VAL A 150 -12.10 -4.78 12.47
CA VAL A 150 -11.48 -3.74 13.29
C VAL A 150 -12.02 -2.38 12.88
N GLU A 151 -12.56 -1.63 13.83
CA GLU A 151 -13.06 -0.27 13.63
C GLU A 151 -12.00 0.75 14.05
N LEU A 152 -11.37 1.39 13.08
CA LEU A 152 -10.37 2.44 13.30
C LEU A 152 -11.04 3.82 13.39
N SER A 153 -10.38 4.76 14.07
CA SER A 153 -10.85 6.14 14.23
C SER A 153 -10.64 6.98 12.96
N ASN A 154 -11.28 8.15 12.91
CA ASN A 154 -11.08 9.12 11.83
C ASN A 154 -9.64 9.66 11.77
N ASP A 155 -8.89 9.58 12.87
CA ASP A 155 -7.46 9.91 12.87
C ASP A 155 -6.68 9.03 11.88
N GLU A 156 -7.01 7.74 11.81
CA GLU A 156 -6.38 6.81 10.88
C GLU A 156 -6.77 7.12 9.41
N ALA A 157 -7.98 7.64 9.16
CA ALA A 157 -8.33 8.15 7.83
C ALA A 157 -7.42 9.33 7.42
N GLY A 158 -7.09 10.20 8.38
CA GLY A 158 -6.13 11.28 8.18
C GLY A 158 -4.71 10.80 7.90
N PHE A 159 -4.23 9.78 8.61
CA PHE A 159 -2.92 9.19 8.33
C PHE A 159 -2.89 8.52 6.94
N ILE A 160 -3.94 7.80 6.57
CA ILE A 160 -4.06 7.20 5.22
C ILE A 160 -4.05 8.31 4.15
N ALA A 161 -4.79 9.41 4.35
CA ALA A 161 -4.78 10.56 3.45
C ALA A 161 -3.37 11.11 3.23
N LEU A 162 -2.57 11.25 4.29
CA LEU A 162 -1.17 11.70 4.17
C LEU A 162 -0.30 10.70 3.39
N HIS A 163 -0.55 9.40 3.47
CA HIS A 163 0.14 8.41 2.63
C HIS A 163 -0.22 8.58 1.16
N ILE A 164 -1.49 8.90 0.84
CA ILE A 164 -1.94 9.16 -0.52
C ILE A 164 -1.24 10.40 -1.07
N VAL A 165 -1.33 11.53 -0.37
CA VAL A 165 -0.69 12.80 -0.76
C VAL A 165 0.83 12.65 -0.92
N ASN A 166 1.46 11.91 0.00
CA ASN A 166 2.89 11.59 -0.10
C ASN A 166 3.24 10.85 -1.40
N ALA A 167 2.40 9.91 -1.81
CA ALA A 167 2.60 9.16 -3.05
C ALA A 167 2.32 10.00 -4.30
N GLU A 168 1.42 11.00 -4.23
CA GLU A 168 1.16 11.96 -5.31
C GLU A 168 2.34 12.91 -5.52
N LEU A 169 2.93 13.41 -4.44
CA LEU A 169 4.00 14.41 -4.47
C LEU A 169 5.40 13.82 -4.53
N ASP A 170 5.51 12.48 -4.53
CA ASP A 170 6.79 11.76 -4.49
C ASP A 170 7.71 12.24 -3.36
N THR A 171 7.14 12.47 -2.18
CA THR A 171 7.84 12.96 -0.97
C THR A 171 7.86 11.89 0.12
N ASN A 172 8.25 12.22 1.32
CA ASN A 172 8.20 11.34 2.49
C ASN A 172 7.27 11.93 3.57
N MET A 173 6.82 11.09 4.51
CA MET A 173 5.86 11.49 5.54
C MET A 173 6.33 12.72 6.35
N SER A 174 7.61 12.81 6.68
CA SER A 174 8.16 13.98 7.37
C SER A 174 8.06 15.26 6.52
N GLY A 175 8.28 15.14 5.20
CA GLY A 175 8.07 16.26 4.26
C GLY A 175 6.62 16.70 4.21
N MET A 176 5.68 15.75 4.15
CA MET A 176 4.25 16.05 4.14
C MET A 176 3.77 16.76 5.40
N ILE A 177 4.19 16.30 6.57
CA ILE A 177 3.87 16.96 7.84
C ILE A 177 4.37 18.41 7.83
N LYS A 178 5.62 18.65 7.38
CA LYS A 178 6.17 20.02 7.29
C LYS A 178 5.38 20.90 6.32
N ILE A 179 5.01 20.38 5.14
CA ILE A 179 4.21 21.12 4.15
C ILE A 179 2.84 21.47 4.74
N THR A 180 2.15 20.52 5.38
CA THR A 180 0.83 20.76 5.97
C THR A 180 0.91 21.78 7.10
N THR A 181 1.91 21.68 8.00
CA THR A 181 2.13 22.65 9.07
C THR A 181 2.45 24.05 8.50
N PHE A 182 3.29 24.14 7.47
CA PHE A 182 3.60 25.41 6.81
C PHE A 182 2.35 26.03 6.18
N MET A 183 1.51 25.25 5.52
CA MET A 183 0.25 25.74 4.95
C MET A 183 -0.67 26.31 6.03
N GLN A 184 -0.75 25.66 7.20
CA GLN A 184 -1.50 26.18 8.35
C GLN A 184 -0.95 27.53 8.79
N GLU A 185 0.36 27.64 9.02
CA GLU A 185 1.01 28.89 9.46
C GLU A 185 0.77 30.07 8.50
N VAL A 186 0.74 29.80 7.19
CA VAL A 186 0.50 30.85 6.16
C VAL A 186 -0.96 31.33 6.13
N ILE A 187 -1.91 30.48 6.51
CA ILE A 187 -3.35 30.79 6.43
C ILE A 187 -3.86 31.45 7.71
N ASP A 188 -3.22 31.18 8.84
CA ASP A 188 -3.58 31.73 10.15
C ASP A 188 -3.01 33.16 10.37
N ILE A 189 -2.35 33.76 9.35
CA ILE A 189 -1.94 35.18 9.32
C ILE A 189 -3.05 36.04 8.74
#